data_01f56efab607fcf1128b171dc4aaad61
#
_entry.id   01f56efab607fcf1128b171dc4aaad61
#
_cell.length_a   1.000
_cell.length_b   1.000
_cell.length_c   1.000
_cell.angle_alpha   90.00
_cell.angle_beta   90.00
_cell.angle_gamma   90.00
#
_symmetry.space_group_name_H-M   'P 1'
#
loop_
_entity.id
_entity.type
_entity.pdbx_description
1 polymer ?
#
loop_
_entity_poly.entity_id
_entity_poly.type
_entity_poly.pdbx_seq_one_letter_code
_entity_poly.pdbx_strand_id
1 'polypeptide(L)'
;MSKAAEDTRAYITEQFMTTRRKEFSMTDDMVFHIIYGQGTEESKKALIALLNTVTGEEMPVKDIRILNPIDYRKREDSKQVEFDIRLETDSGDLFDVEMEKQPDRYFRNRCVLYITKLCDKSLDKGELYDKMKRVTMVSFAGENFLGDTESYHTEFSIRDETGRSELSDRMRFHVIEIDKVDKSKAVSEMTALERVALYFRYANDPGSEDLISQLIDSGEEAIILAENMFRELTADEIAYEKMLARQKFLWRYGSGLSAAREQGLEEGRKEGLEQGIEQGLEAGIAQGEASGRAEREIEMAKAMKSENEPVDKIIRYTGLSAEAIEKL
;
A
#
# COMPACT_ATOMS: atom_id res chain seq x y z
N MET A 1 19.08 -22.83 30.35
CA MET A 1 19.33 -22.15 29.07
C MET A 1 20.71 -22.52 28.58
N SER A 2 20.92 -22.73 27.27
CA SER A 2 22.27 -23.01 26.75
C SER A 2 23.12 -21.73 26.75
N LYS A 3 24.44 -21.87 26.89
CA LYS A 3 25.37 -20.73 26.83
C LYS A 3 25.20 -19.92 25.54
N ALA A 4 24.87 -20.59 24.43
CA ALA A 4 24.57 -19.91 23.17
C ALA A 4 23.33 -19.01 23.23
N ALA A 5 22.28 -19.40 23.98
CA ALA A 5 21.09 -18.56 24.16
C ALA A 5 21.39 -17.31 25.02
N GLU A 6 22.25 -17.45 26.04
CA GLU A 6 22.69 -16.30 26.85
C GLU A 6 23.55 -15.32 26.06
N ASP A 7 24.48 -15.83 25.25
CA ASP A 7 25.35 -15.02 24.39
C ASP A 7 24.50 -14.28 23.32
N THR A 8 23.49 -14.95 22.75
CA THR A 8 22.56 -14.36 21.77
C THR A 8 21.73 -13.24 22.41
N ARG A 9 21.18 -13.47 23.63
CA ARG A 9 20.39 -12.48 24.35
C ARG A 9 21.23 -11.25 24.72
N ALA A 10 22.43 -11.45 25.24
CA ALA A 10 23.36 -10.37 25.57
C ALA A 10 23.70 -9.53 24.32
N TYR A 11 23.96 -10.20 23.18
CA TYR A 11 24.23 -9.52 21.92
C TYR A 11 23.03 -8.72 21.41
N ILE A 12 21.81 -9.28 21.45
CA ILE A 12 20.60 -8.56 21.02
C ILE A 12 20.40 -7.31 21.89
N THR A 13 20.50 -7.44 23.20
CA THR A 13 20.37 -6.30 24.14
C THR A 13 21.39 -5.21 23.82
N GLU A 14 22.65 -5.56 23.55
CA GLU A 14 23.69 -4.63 23.16
C GLU A 14 23.38 -3.93 21.84
N GLN A 15 22.90 -4.67 20.83
CA GLN A 15 22.52 -4.11 19.52
C GLN A 15 21.29 -3.19 19.60
N PHE A 16 20.29 -3.51 20.42
CA PHE A 16 19.16 -2.62 20.66
C PHE A 16 19.56 -1.33 21.37
N MET A 17 20.61 -1.37 22.18
CA MET A 17 21.20 -0.17 22.81
C MET A 17 21.95 0.71 21.81
N THR A 18 22.39 0.16 20.67
CA THR A 18 23.04 0.94 19.63
C THR A 18 22.02 1.74 18.80
N THR A 19 22.30 3.01 18.56
CA THR A 19 21.45 3.90 17.76
C THR A 19 21.23 3.35 16.35
N ARG A 20 22.21 2.66 15.79
CA ARG A 20 22.19 2.14 14.42
C ARG A 20 21.08 1.12 14.19
N ARG A 21 20.96 0.09 15.04
CA ARG A 21 19.91 -0.94 14.83
C ARG A 21 18.50 -0.36 14.86
N LYS A 22 18.26 0.67 15.67
CA LYS A 22 16.95 1.34 15.80
C LYS A 22 16.52 2.09 14.54
N GLU A 23 17.49 2.50 13.72
CA GLU A 23 17.25 3.26 12.51
C GLU A 23 16.95 2.36 11.28
N PHE A 24 17.23 1.04 11.39
CA PHE A 24 16.95 0.07 10.35
C PHE A 24 15.69 -0.72 10.69
N SER A 25 14.74 -0.79 9.77
CA SER A 25 13.56 -1.64 9.94
C SER A 25 13.58 -2.78 8.94
N MET A 26 13.26 -3.99 9.40
CA MET A 26 13.08 -5.14 8.50
C MET A 26 11.92 -4.95 7.52
N THR A 27 10.99 -4.04 7.84
CA THR A 27 9.88 -3.66 6.96
C THR A 27 10.22 -2.49 6.03
N ASP A 28 11.46 -2.01 6.03
CA ASP A 28 11.95 -1.05 5.05
C ASP A 28 12.34 -1.80 3.76
N ASP A 29 11.85 -1.32 2.61
CA ASP A 29 12.05 -1.95 1.31
C ASP A 29 13.54 -2.15 0.98
N MET A 30 14.37 -1.17 1.30
CA MET A 30 15.80 -1.24 1.07
C MET A 30 16.49 -2.27 1.98
N VAL A 31 16.12 -2.32 3.28
CA VAL A 31 16.66 -3.29 4.23
C VAL A 31 16.27 -4.70 3.80
N PHE A 32 15.01 -4.90 3.45
CA PHE A 32 14.49 -6.17 2.96
C PHE A 32 15.27 -6.65 1.72
N HIS A 33 15.44 -5.76 0.74
CA HIS A 33 16.18 -6.09 -0.48
C HIS A 33 17.66 -6.37 -0.22
N ILE A 34 18.32 -5.66 0.70
CA ILE A 34 19.71 -5.94 1.07
C ILE A 34 19.84 -7.33 1.70
N ILE A 35 18.89 -7.74 2.52
CA ILE A 35 18.93 -9.07 3.18
C ILE A 35 18.62 -10.18 2.18
N TYR A 36 17.61 -10.01 1.33
CA TYR A 36 17.07 -11.10 0.52
C TYR A 36 17.42 -11.02 -0.98
N GLY A 37 17.76 -9.84 -1.48
CA GLY A 37 17.84 -9.57 -2.94
C GLY A 37 19.23 -9.40 -3.53
N GLN A 38 20.34 -9.56 -2.75
CA GLN A 38 21.69 -9.34 -3.26
C GLN A 38 22.20 -10.43 -4.22
N GLY A 39 21.67 -11.64 -4.15
CA GLY A 39 22.12 -12.78 -4.92
C GLY A 39 23.41 -13.42 -4.39
N THR A 40 23.87 -13.05 -3.18
CA THR A 40 24.91 -13.78 -2.45
C THR A 40 24.38 -15.13 -1.97
N GLU A 41 25.24 -16.07 -1.63
CA GLU A 41 24.82 -17.39 -1.11
C GLU A 41 24.03 -17.26 0.20
N GLU A 42 24.39 -16.30 1.04
CA GLU A 42 23.69 -15.98 2.31
C GLU A 42 22.29 -15.43 2.04
N SER A 43 22.16 -14.45 1.12
CA SER A 43 20.85 -13.88 0.78
C SER A 43 19.93 -14.89 0.10
N LYS A 44 20.47 -15.78 -0.74
CA LYS A 44 19.69 -16.86 -1.36
C LYS A 44 19.18 -17.85 -0.31
N LYS A 45 20.02 -18.28 0.63
CA LYS A 45 19.61 -19.18 1.73
C LYS A 45 18.51 -18.55 2.56
N ALA A 46 18.67 -17.27 2.95
CA ALA A 46 17.66 -16.54 3.71
C ALA A 46 16.33 -16.44 2.95
N LEU A 47 16.39 -16.14 1.64
CA LEU A 47 15.20 -16.04 0.80
C LEU A 47 14.52 -17.39 0.58
N ILE A 48 15.28 -18.48 0.38
CA ILE A 48 14.74 -19.85 0.27
C ILE A 48 13.99 -20.22 1.56
N ALA A 49 14.60 -19.98 2.73
CA ALA A 49 13.96 -20.27 4.01
C ALA A 49 12.67 -19.46 4.18
N LEU A 50 12.68 -18.16 3.80
CA LEU A 50 11.51 -17.31 3.83
C LEU A 50 10.39 -17.83 2.91
N LEU A 51 10.72 -18.16 1.66
CA LEU A 51 9.75 -18.68 0.69
C LEU A 51 9.13 -19.99 1.17
N ASN A 52 9.94 -20.93 1.67
CA ASN A 52 9.43 -22.17 2.21
C ASN A 52 8.54 -21.99 3.44
N THR A 53 8.80 -20.97 4.27
CA THR A 53 7.93 -20.59 5.38
C THR A 53 6.57 -20.08 4.88
N VAL A 54 6.53 -19.32 3.77
CA VAL A 54 5.29 -18.77 3.21
C VAL A 54 4.49 -19.82 2.45
N THR A 55 5.15 -20.60 1.56
CA THR A 55 4.45 -21.53 0.66
C THR A 55 4.21 -22.92 1.27
N GLY A 56 4.88 -23.23 2.37
CA GLY A 56 4.79 -24.51 3.04
C GLY A 56 5.39 -25.67 2.23
N GLU A 57 5.03 -26.89 2.60
CA GLU A 57 5.58 -28.13 1.98
C GLU A 57 5.06 -28.38 0.56
N GLU A 58 3.99 -27.69 0.14
CA GLU A 58 3.39 -27.91 -1.19
C GLU A 58 4.28 -27.46 -2.34
N MET A 59 5.18 -26.49 -2.08
CA MET A 59 6.07 -25.91 -3.09
C MET A 59 7.50 -25.73 -2.55
N PRO A 60 8.22 -26.81 -2.21
CA PRO A 60 9.53 -26.69 -1.59
C PRO A 60 10.56 -26.11 -2.58
N VAL A 61 11.08 -24.94 -2.27
CA VAL A 61 12.15 -24.27 -3.00
C VAL A 61 13.49 -24.78 -2.49
N LYS A 62 14.34 -25.28 -3.36
CA LYS A 62 15.67 -25.83 -3.00
C LYS A 62 16.82 -24.95 -3.45
N ASP A 63 16.67 -24.29 -4.60
CA ASP A 63 17.62 -23.34 -5.13
C ASP A 63 16.90 -22.24 -5.90
N ILE A 64 17.55 -21.08 -6.00
CA ILE A 64 16.99 -19.90 -6.67
C ILE A 64 18.04 -19.16 -7.49
N ARG A 65 17.57 -18.52 -8.55
CA ARG A 65 18.31 -17.53 -9.31
C ARG A 65 17.61 -16.19 -9.22
N ILE A 66 18.22 -15.21 -8.54
CA ILE A 66 17.70 -13.84 -8.49
C ILE A 66 17.87 -13.18 -9.84
N LEU A 67 16.78 -12.61 -10.40
CA LEU A 67 16.74 -12.08 -11.76
C LEU A 67 17.14 -10.60 -11.81
N ASN A 68 17.00 -9.87 -10.69
CA ASN A 68 17.31 -8.46 -10.56
C ASN A 68 18.18 -8.15 -9.32
N PRO A 69 19.34 -8.82 -9.13
CA PRO A 69 20.16 -8.62 -7.94
C PRO A 69 20.70 -7.19 -7.89
N ILE A 70 20.70 -6.59 -6.69
CA ILE A 70 21.21 -5.23 -6.47
C ILE A 70 22.38 -5.29 -5.52
N ASP A 71 23.54 -4.82 -5.99
CA ASP A 71 24.69 -4.54 -5.13
C ASP A 71 24.61 -3.09 -4.63
N TYR A 72 24.08 -2.90 -3.42
CA TYR A 72 23.91 -1.59 -2.81
C TYR A 72 25.24 -0.84 -2.61
N ARG A 73 26.38 -1.56 -2.51
CA ARG A 73 27.70 -0.95 -2.32
C ARG A 73 28.24 -0.29 -3.58
N LYS A 74 27.84 -0.77 -4.77
CA LYS A 74 28.33 -0.29 -6.07
C LYS A 74 27.46 0.80 -6.70
N ARG A 75 26.21 0.97 -6.24
CA ARG A 75 25.29 1.96 -6.84
C ARG A 75 25.49 3.35 -6.28
N GLU A 76 25.72 4.32 -7.17
CA GLU A 76 25.83 5.74 -6.84
C GLU A 76 24.45 6.41 -6.66
N ASP A 77 23.40 5.93 -7.33
CA ASP A 77 22.07 6.53 -7.31
C ASP A 77 21.01 5.57 -6.76
N SER A 78 20.63 5.80 -5.49
CA SER A 78 19.60 5.01 -4.79
C SER A 78 18.18 5.54 -5.01
N LYS A 79 17.98 6.56 -5.86
CA LYS A 79 16.72 7.30 -5.98
C LYS A 79 15.64 6.64 -6.83
N GLN A 80 16.01 5.65 -7.67
CA GLN A 80 15.11 5.00 -8.64
C GLN A 80 15.24 3.47 -8.62
N VAL A 81 15.36 2.86 -7.46
CA VAL A 81 15.48 1.40 -7.36
C VAL A 81 14.10 0.83 -7.08
N GLU A 82 13.65 -0.07 -7.96
CA GLU A 82 12.58 -1.02 -7.62
C GLU A 82 13.20 -2.04 -6.67
N PHE A 83 12.63 -2.17 -5.47
CA PHE A 83 13.12 -3.08 -4.42
C PHE A 83 12.34 -4.39 -4.33
N ASP A 84 11.54 -4.70 -5.34
CA ASP A 84 10.99 -6.02 -5.56
C ASP A 84 12.11 -7.04 -5.82
N ILE A 85 11.93 -8.27 -5.35
CA ILE A 85 12.89 -9.36 -5.57
C ILE A 85 12.25 -10.36 -6.52
N ARG A 86 12.75 -10.40 -7.77
CA ARG A 86 12.31 -11.37 -8.77
C ARG A 86 13.29 -12.51 -8.85
N LEU A 87 12.77 -13.72 -8.84
CA LEU A 87 13.59 -14.92 -8.87
C LEU A 87 12.93 -16.03 -9.67
N GLU A 88 13.76 -16.98 -10.07
CA GLU A 88 13.39 -18.26 -10.65
C GLU A 88 13.91 -19.38 -9.76
N THR A 89 13.06 -20.36 -9.47
CA THR A 89 13.42 -21.53 -8.67
C THR A 89 14.07 -22.62 -9.51
N ASP A 90 14.62 -23.63 -8.85
CA ASP A 90 15.15 -24.83 -9.49
C ASP A 90 14.09 -25.62 -10.28
N SER A 91 12.80 -25.51 -9.93
CA SER A 91 11.68 -26.05 -10.72
C SER A 91 11.31 -25.19 -11.93
N GLY A 92 11.88 -24.00 -12.07
CA GLY A 92 11.57 -23.04 -13.11
C GLY A 92 10.40 -22.11 -12.77
N ASP A 93 9.80 -22.22 -11.59
CA ASP A 93 8.74 -21.31 -11.14
C ASP A 93 9.29 -19.90 -10.88
N LEU A 94 8.48 -18.90 -11.16
CA LEU A 94 8.85 -17.49 -11.00
C LEU A 94 8.20 -16.90 -9.75
N PHE A 95 8.98 -16.17 -8.99
CA PHE A 95 8.49 -15.43 -7.83
C PHE A 95 8.76 -13.94 -7.95
N ASP A 96 7.86 -13.15 -7.39
CA ASP A 96 8.01 -11.73 -7.10
C ASP A 96 7.74 -11.51 -5.61
N VAL A 97 8.74 -11.02 -4.88
CA VAL A 97 8.66 -10.88 -3.42
C VAL A 97 8.80 -9.40 -3.07
N GLU A 98 7.79 -8.87 -2.40
CA GLU A 98 7.71 -7.47 -2.03
C GLU A 98 7.54 -7.24 -0.54
N MET A 99 8.18 -6.18 -0.05
CA MET A 99 7.93 -5.61 1.27
C MET A 99 7.35 -4.21 1.10
N GLU A 100 6.10 -4.01 1.48
CA GLU A 100 5.42 -2.72 1.39
C GLU A 100 4.94 -2.28 2.77
N LYS A 101 5.72 -1.42 3.43
CA LYS A 101 5.46 -0.98 4.80
C LYS A 101 4.15 -0.22 4.94
N GLN A 102 3.84 0.62 3.96
CA GLN A 102 2.66 1.49 3.95
C GLN A 102 1.96 1.43 2.60
N PRO A 103 1.18 0.36 2.36
CA PRO A 103 0.51 0.18 1.08
C PRO A 103 -0.49 1.31 0.81
N ASP A 104 -0.29 2.02 -0.30
CA ASP A 104 -1.23 3.03 -0.76
C ASP A 104 -2.49 2.39 -1.39
N ARG A 105 -3.51 3.20 -1.66
CA ARG A 105 -4.77 2.74 -2.27
C ARG A 105 -4.61 2.06 -3.64
N TYR A 106 -3.46 2.22 -4.31
CA TYR A 106 -3.19 1.66 -5.63
C TYR A 106 -2.37 0.37 -5.55
N PHE A 107 -1.85 0.01 -4.39
CA PHE A 107 -0.97 -1.15 -4.23
C PHE A 107 -1.63 -2.45 -4.71
N ARG A 108 -2.92 -2.66 -4.44
CA ARG A 108 -3.67 -3.83 -4.97
C ARG A 108 -3.58 -3.93 -6.50
N ASN A 109 -3.73 -2.80 -7.19
CA ASN A 109 -3.64 -2.76 -8.66
C ASN A 109 -2.19 -2.98 -9.13
N ARG A 110 -1.19 -2.50 -8.38
CA ARG A 110 0.22 -2.78 -8.67
C ARG A 110 0.52 -4.27 -8.56
N CYS A 111 0.07 -4.95 -7.53
CA CYS A 111 0.23 -6.39 -7.36
C CYS A 111 -0.31 -7.16 -8.58
N VAL A 112 -1.53 -6.83 -9.05
CA VAL A 112 -2.10 -7.46 -10.24
C VAL A 112 -1.25 -7.16 -11.49
N LEU A 113 -0.77 -5.93 -11.66
CA LEU A 113 0.07 -5.56 -12.79
C LEU A 113 1.41 -6.31 -12.77
N TYR A 114 2.03 -6.45 -11.61
CA TYR A 114 3.34 -7.11 -11.48
C TYR A 114 3.27 -8.59 -11.78
N ILE A 115 2.30 -9.30 -11.20
CA ILE A 115 2.14 -10.72 -11.49
C ILE A 115 1.78 -10.99 -12.95
N THR A 116 0.95 -10.13 -13.58
CA THR A 116 0.61 -10.30 -15.00
C THR A 116 1.81 -10.07 -15.91
N LYS A 117 2.67 -9.10 -15.60
CA LYS A 117 3.95 -8.91 -16.30
C LYS A 117 4.90 -10.10 -16.14
N LEU A 118 4.89 -10.73 -14.97
CA LEU A 118 5.71 -11.91 -14.72
C LEU A 118 5.13 -13.14 -15.46
N CYS A 119 3.80 -13.25 -15.52
CA CYS A 119 3.12 -14.26 -16.33
C CYS A 119 3.45 -14.14 -17.83
N ASP A 120 3.46 -12.92 -18.37
CA ASP A 120 3.84 -12.67 -19.77
C ASP A 120 5.27 -13.16 -20.07
N LYS A 121 6.17 -13.09 -19.09
CA LYS A 121 7.54 -13.58 -19.18
C LYS A 121 7.71 -15.07 -18.85
N SER A 122 6.66 -15.74 -18.42
CA SER A 122 6.71 -17.15 -18.01
C SER A 122 6.72 -18.15 -19.18
N LEU A 123 6.51 -17.64 -20.39
CA LEU A 123 6.47 -18.45 -21.62
C LEU A 123 7.17 -17.70 -22.76
N ASP A 124 8.11 -18.32 -23.44
CA ASP A 124 8.79 -17.72 -24.57
C ASP A 124 7.94 -17.80 -25.86
N LYS A 125 8.21 -16.87 -26.77
CA LYS A 125 7.48 -16.81 -28.05
C LYS A 125 7.66 -18.10 -28.85
N GLY A 126 6.54 -18.78 -29.11
CA GLY A 126 6.50 -20.02 -29.89
C GLY A 126 6.59 -21.31 -29.07
N GLU A 127 6.69 -21.19 -27.74
CA GLU A 127 6.55 -22.33 -26.85
C GLU A 127 5.10 -22.79 -26.71
N LEU A 128 4.91 -24.05 -26.34
CA LEU A 128 3.60 -24.61 -26.05
C LEU A 128 3.12 -24.14 -24.67
N TYR A 129 1.83 -23.91 -24.51
CA TYR A 129 1.22 -23.41 -23.27
C TYR A 129 1.40 -24.34 -22.06
N ASP A 130 1.69 -25.61 -22.25
CA ASP A 130 2.04 -26.59 -21.19
C ASP A 130 3.40 -26.25 -20.52
N LYS A 131 4.25 -25.45 -21.19
CA LYS A 131 5.54 -24.97 -20.68
C LYS A 131 5.42 -23.69 -19.82
N MET A 132 4.23 -23.11 -19.73
CA MET A 132 4.01 -21.92 -18.91
C MET A 132 4.43 -22.20 -17.47
N LYS A 133 5.37 -21.39 -16.96
CA LYS A 133 5.87 -21.47 -15.59
C LYS A 133 4.79 -21.02 -14.60
N ARG A 134 4.83 -21.56 -13.39
CA ARG A 134 4.01 -21.01 -12.30
C ARG A 134 4.60 -19.67 -11.87
N VAL A 135 3.72 -18.74 -11.54
CA VAL A 135 4.09 -17.41 -11.05
C VAL A 135 3.45 -17.17 -9.70
N THR A 136 4.28 -16.86 -8.72
CA THR A 136 3.82 -16.59 -7.35
C THR A 136 4.30 -15.22 -6.92
N MET A 137 3.37 -14.39 -6.46
CA MET A 137 3.71 -13.14 -5.80
C MET A 137 3.56 -13.30 -4.29
N VAL A 138 4.57 -12.87 -3.53
CA VAL A 138 4.57 -12.84 -2.08
C VAL A 138 4.71 -11.39 -1.63
N SER A 139 3.70 -10.86 -0.99
CA SER A 139 3.69 -9.49 -0.49
C SER A 139 3.57 -9.46 1.03
N PHE A 140 4.56 -8.86 1.68
CA PHE A 140 4.52 -8.52 3.09
C PHE A 140 4.04 -7.08 3.23
N ALA A 141 2.86 -6.89 3.83
CA ALA A 141 2.26 -5.57 4.06
C ALA A 141 2.37 -5.17 5.54
N GLY A 142 2.86 -3.97 5.80
CA GLY A 142 3.06 -3.46 7.16
C GLY A 142 1.81 -2.90 7.83
N GLU A 143 0.75 -2.62 7.06
CA GLU A 143 -0.52 -2.09 7.58
C GLU A 143 -1.69 -2.96 7.10
N ASN A 144 -2.87 -2.76 7.71
CA ASN A 144 -4.09 -3.45 7.30
C ASN A 144 -4.47 -3.11 5.85
N PHE A 145 -4.06 -3.96 4.95
CA PHE A 145 -4.15 -3.76 3.50
C PHE A 145 -5.44 -4.30 2.91
N LEU A 146 -5.87 -5.49 3.34
CA LEU A 146 -7.10 -6.11 2.83
C LEU A 146 -8.37 -5.65 3.57
N GLY A 147 -8.22 -5.08 4.76
CA GLY A 147 -9.29 -4.45 5.54
C GLY A 147 -10.29 -5.43 6.17
N ASP A 148 -10.93 -6.22 5.35
CA ASP A 148 -12.12 -7.00 5.73
C ASP A 148 -11.80 -8.44 6.17
N THR A 149 -10.53 -8.85 6.16
CA THR A 149 -10.10 -10.19 6.58
C THR A 149 -9.50 -10.14 7.97
N GLU A 150 -9.86 -11.08 8.84
CA GLU A 150 -9.20 -11.28 10.14
C GLU A 150 -7.87 -12.05 10.00
N SER A 151 -7.68 -12.74 8.87
CA SER A 151 -6.46 -13.52 8.60
C SER A 151 -5.27 -12.62 8.31
N TYR A 152 -4.15 -12.90 8.94
CA TYR A 152 -2.87 -12.25 8.64
C TYR A 152 -2.22 -12.75 7.34
N HIS A 153 -2.58 -13.96 6.87
CA HIS A 153 -2.13 -14.55 5.63
C HIS A 153 -3.30 -14.91 4.75
N THR A 154 -3.38 -14.31 3.59
CA THR A 154 -4.43 -14.56 2.59
C THR A 154 -3.79 -15.02 1.29
N GLU A 155 -4.22 -16.17 0.79
CA GLU A 155 -3.84 -16.67 -0.53
C GLU A 155 -4.94 -16.38 -1.55
N PHE A 156 -4.54 -15.88 -2.73
CA PHE A 156 -5.43 -15.68 -3.87
C PHE A 156 -5.00 -16.57 -5.03
N SER A 157 -5.99 -17.13 -5.71
CA SER A 157 -5.86 -17.88 -6.95
C SER A 157 -6.99 -17.53 -7.92
N ILE A 158 -6.87 -17.96 -9.17
CA ILE A 158 -7.92 -17.71 -10.17
C ILE A 158 -8.98 -18.81 -10.07
N ARG A 159 -10.12 -18.47 -9.49
CA ARG A 159 -11.25 -19.38 -9.29
C ARG A 159 -12.56 -18.80 -9.82
N ASP A 160 -13.56 -19.65 -10.01
CA ASP A 160 -14.92 -19.22 -10.26
C ASP A 160 -15.51 -18.46 -9.07
N GLU A 161 -16.62 -17.77 -9.25
CA GLU A 161 -17.27 -16.98 -8.19
C GLU A 161 -17.65 -17.79 -6.94
N THR A 162 -17.82 -19.10 -7.08
CA THR A 162 -18.13 -19.99 -5.96
C THR A 162 -16.90 -20.49 -5.21
N GLY A 163 -15.70 -20.24 -5.75
CA GLY A 163 -14.43 -20.74 -5.24
C GLY A 163 -14.20 -22.25 -5.39
N ARG A 164 -15.12 -22.95 -6.10
CA ARG A 164 -15.09 -24.41 -6.25
C ARG A 164 -14.20 -24.90 -7.37
N SER A 165 -14.14 -24.14 -8.48
CA SER A 165 -13.38 -24.50 -9.66
C SER A 165 -12.21 -23.55 -9.85
N GLU A 166 -11.00 -24.09 -9.89
CA GLU A 166 -9.80 -23.34 -10.20
C GLU A 166 -9.58 -23.35 -11.72
N LEU A 167 -9.37 -22.16 -12.31
CA LEU A 167 -9.10 -22.04 -13.73
C LEU A 167 -7.70 -22.55 -14.07
N SER A 168 -6.73 -22.22 -13.22
CA SER A 168 -5.33 -22.58 -13.42
C SER A 168 -4.56 -22.44 -12.09
N ASP A 169 -3.61 -23.35 -11.85
CA ASP A 169 -2.67 -23.30 -10.73
C ASP A 169 -1.43 -22.45 -11.03
N ARG A 170 -1.36 -21.81 -12.21
CA ARG A 170 -0.19 -21.07 -12.69
C ARG A 170 -0.02 -19.70 -12.06
N MET A 171 -0.99 -19.20 -11.30
CA MET A 171 -0.91 -17.90 -10.66
C MET A 171 -1.37 -17.98 -9.21
N ARG A 172 -0.52 -17.51 -8.29
CA ARG A 172 -0.76 -17.44 -6.86
C ARG A 172 -0.34 -16.10 -6.31
N PHE A 173 -1.10 -15.60 -5.31
CA PHE A 173 -0.69 -14.47 -4.48
C PHE A 173 -0.72 -14.88 -3.02
N HIS A 174 0.35 -14.58 -2.29
CA HIS A 174 0.37 -14.64 -0.84
C HIS A 174 0.49 -13.20 -0.32
N VAL A 175 -0.50 -12.77 0.44
CA VAL A 175 -0.50 -11.48 1.12
C VAL A 175 -0.38 -11.74 2.61
N ILE A 176 0.71 -11.25 3.20
CA ILE A 176 1.02 -11.38 4.62
C ILE A 176 0.90 -10.00 5.27
N GLU A 177 -0.17 -9.78 6.04
CA GLU A 177 -0.42 -8.53 6.75
C GLU A 177 0.19 -8.60 8.14
N ILE A 178 1.42 -8.08 8.26
CA ILE A 178 2.28 -8.25 9.43
C ILE A 178 1.61 -7.72 10.72
N ASP A 179 0.89 -6.61 10.65
CA ASP A 179 0.25 -5.98 11.81
C ASP A 179 -0.98 -6.75 12.33
N LYS A 180 -1.49 -7.72 11.57
CA LYS A 180 -2.60 -8.59 12.00
C LYS A 180 -2.14 -9.78 12.85
N VAL A 181 -0.84 -10.02 12.95
CA VAL A 181 -0.33 -11.13 13.77
C VAL A 181 -0.46 -10.81 15.25
N ASP A 182 -1.12 -11.69 16.00
CA ASP A 182 -1.33 -11.52 17.43
C ASP A 182 -0.04 -11.76 18.23
N LYS A 183 0.58 -10.67 18.68
CA LYS A 183 1.80 -10.70 19.50
C LYS A 183 1.59 -11.19 20.93
N SER A 184 0.35 -11.33 21.39
CA SER A 184 0.05 -11.84 22.72
C SER A 184 0.09 -13.37 22.81
N LYS A 185 0.06 -14.05 21.66
CA LYS A 185 0.20 -15.49 21.55
C LYS A 185 1.61 -15.93 21.97
N ALA A 186 1.72 -17.04 22.70
CA ALA A 186 3.02 -17.57 23.06
C ALA A 186 3.81 -18.00 21.82
N VAL A 187 5.10 -17.69 21.74
CA VAL A 187 5.97 -18.02 20.56
C VAL A 187 5.93 -19.51 20.23
N SER A 188 5.81 -20.39 21.25
CA SER A 188 5.70 -21.84 21.05
C SER A 188 4.39 -22.30 20.40
N GLU A 189 3.35 -21.46 20.42
CA GLU A 189 2.04 -21.75 19.81
C GLU A 189 1.88 -21.08 18.43
N MET A 190 2.84 -20.26 18.03
CA MET A 190 2.84 -19.57 16.75
C MET A 190 3.27 -20.50 15.62
N THR A 191 2.69 -20.32 14.45
CA THR A 191 3.20 -20.89 13.21
C THR A 191 4.57 -20.28 12.84
N ALA A 192 5.33 -20.93 11.98
CA ALA A 192 6.59 -20.41 11.46
C ALA A 192 6.41 -19.01 10.84
N LEU A 193 5.34 -18.83 10.04
CA LEU A 193 5.05 -17.57 9.37
C LEU A 193 4.64 -16.45 10.36
N GLU A 194 3.88 -16.76 11.43
CA GLU A 194 3.58 -15.79 12.49
C GLU A 194 4.87 -15.30 13.17
N ARG A 195 5.79 -16.23 13.47
CA ARG A 195 7.09 -15.88 14.06
C ARG A 195 7.91 -14.97 13.14
N VAL A 196 7.99 -15.29 11.84
CA VAL A 196 8.69 -14.46 10.85
C VAL A 196 8.06 -13.08 10.72
N ALA A 197 6.74 -12.98 10.65
CA ALA A 197 6.03 -11.70 10.55
C ALA A 197 6.28 -10.82 11.79
N LEU A 198 6.25 -11.39 13.00
CA LEU A 198 6.59 -10.65 14.22
C LEU A 198 8.06 -10.25 14.27
N TYR A 199 8.97 -11.10 13.80
CA TYR A 199 10.37 -10.74 13.68
C TYR A 199 10.54 -9.52 12.74
N PHE A 200 9.91 -9.50 11.57
CA PHE A 200 9.96 -8.35 10.66
C PHE A 200 9.44 -7.07 11.33
N ARG A 201 8.36 -7.18 12.08
CA ARG A 201 7.72 -6.03 12.73
C ARG A 201 8.54 -5.45 13.88
N TYR A 202 9.18 -6.31 14.67
CA TYR A 202 9.77 -5.93 15.95
C TYR A 202 11.29 -6.04 16.04
N ALA A 203 12.00 -6.50 15.00
CA ALA A 203 13.45 -6.73 15.01
C ALA A 203 14.28 -5.51 15.45
N ASN A 204 13.77 -4.30 15.23
CA ASN A 204 14.41 -3.04 15.58
C ASN A 204 13.64 -2.20 16.62
N ASP A 205 12.55 -2.74 17.20
CA ASP A 205 11.69 -2.01 18.13
C ASP A 205 12.23 -2.06 19.55
N PRO A 206 12.57 -0.90 20.15
CA PRO A 206 13.03 -0.85 21.54
C PRO A 206 11.92 -1.32 22.50
N GLY A 207 12.25 -2.24 23.38
CA GLY A 207 11.31 -2.85 24.31
C GLY A 207 10.76 -4.19 23.85
N SER A 208 11.16 -4.67 22.65
CA SER A 208 10.79 -5.99 22.12
C SER A 208 11.92 -7.03 22.23
N GLU A 209 12.98 -6.74 23.01
CA GLU A 209 14.18 -7.58 23.13
C GLU A 209 13.85 -9.01 23.58
N ASP A 210 12.95 -9.15 24.55
CA ASP A 210 12.53 -10.45 25.06
C ASP A 210 11.77 -11.26 23.99
N LEU A 211 10.89 -10.60 23.23
CA LEU A 211 10.17 -11.24 22.12
C LEU A 211 11.16 -11.68 21.03
N ILE A 212 12.06 -10.81 20.62
CA ILE A 212 13.05 -11.13 19.57
C ILE A 212 13.97 -12.28 20.01
N SER A 213 14.40 -12.29 21.28
CA SER A 213 15.18 -13.43 21.82
C SER A 213 14.40 -14.74 21.71
N GLN A 214 13.13 -14.75 22.10
CA GLN A 214 12.29 -15.94 22.00
C GLN A 214 12.07 -16.38 20.55
N LEU A 215 11.89 -15.44 19.62
CA LEU A 215 11.73 -15.74 18.19
C LEU A 215 12.99 -16.36 17.60
N ILE A 216 14.18 -15.87 17.96
CA ILE A 216 15.45 -16.47 17.54
C ILE A 216 15.65 -17.85 18.19
N ASP A 217 15.36 -17.97 19.49
CA ASP A 217 15.48 -19.24 20.23
C ASP A 217 14.47 -20.31 19.75
N SER A 218 13.43 -19.92 19.01
CA SER A 218 12.48 -20.87 18.40
C SER A 218 13.17 -21.78 17.37
N GLY A 219 14.36 -21.40 16.86
CA GLY A 219 15.09 -22.17 15.87
C GLY A 219 14.56 -22.03 14.44
N GLU A 220 13.68 -21.07 14.18
CA GLU A 220 13.14 -20.81 12.82
C GLU A 220 14.25 -20.36 11.88
N GLU A 221 14.56 -21.17 10.87
CA GLU A 221 15.70 -20.94 9.95
C GLU A 221 15.60 -19.59 9.25
N ALA A 222 14.40 -19.21 8.79
CA ALA A 222 14.16 -17.92 8.13
C ALA A 222 14.51 -16.73 9.03
N ILE A 223 14.27 -16.83 10.36
CA ILE A 223 14.62 -15.80 11.32
C ILE A 223 16.12 -15.76 11.58
N ILE A 224 16.74 -16.94 11.79
CA ILE A 224 18.17 -17.03 12.10
C ILE A 224 19.02 -16.46 10.97
N LEU A 225 18.72 -16.83 9.71
CA LEU A 225 19.45 -16.34 8.56
C LEU A 225 19.24 -14.84 8.34
N ALA A 226 18.00 -14.35 8.49
CA ALA A 226 17.69 -12.93 8.40
C ALA A 226 18.41 -12.13 9.50
N GLU A 227 18.42 -12.59 10.74
CA GLU A 227 19.09 -11.95 11.85
C GLU A 227 20.61 -11.85 11.62
N ASN A 228 21.26 -12.89 11.13
CA ASN A 228 22.69 -12.86 10.82
C ASN A 228 23.01 -11.78 9.79
N MET A 229 22.26 -11.70 8.71
CA MET A 229 22.44 -10.67 7.69
C MET A 229 22.10 -9.27 8.19
N PHE A 230 21.07 -9.14 9.04
CA PHE A 230 20.68 -7.87 9.65
C PHE A 230 21.77 -7.34 10.60
N ARG A 231 22.44 -8.22 11.33
CA ARG A 231 23.60 -7.86 12.16
C ARG A 231 24.74 -7.32 11.31
N GLU A 232 25.08 -8.01 10.24
CA GLU A 232 26.14 -7.59 9.32
C GLU A 232 25.82 -6.22 8.70
N LEU A 233 24.57 -6.03 8.26
CA LEU A 233 24.08 -4.79 7.67
C LEU A 233 24.19 -3.61 8.66
N THR A 234 23.76 -3.81 9.89
CA THR A 234 23.80 -2.75 10.93
C THR A 234 25.21 -2.41 11.39
N ALA A 235 26.17 -3.32 11.21
CA ALA A 235 27.58 -3.09 11.48
C ALA A 235 28.32 -2.41 10.30
N ASP A 236 27.77 -2.47 9.07
CA ASP A 236 28.40 -1.90 7.87
C ASP A 236 28.17 -0.38 7.81
N GLU A 237 29.24 0.39 7.87
CA GLU A 237 29.21 1.86 7.87
C GLU A 237 28.74 2.45 6.54
N ILE A 238 29.11 1.81 5.41
CA ILE A 238 28.71 2.25 4.07
C ILE A 238 27.19 2.03 3.88
N ALA A 239 26.66 0.89 4.34
CA ALA A 239 25.25 0.60 4.33
C ALA A 239 24.46 1.62 5.15
N TYR A 240 24.94 1.93 6.35
CA TYR A 240 24.35 2.92 7.24
C TYR A 240 24.26 4.31 6.63
N GLU A 241 25.36 4.82 6.06
CA GLU A 241 25.37 6.13 5.40
C GLU A 241 24.38 6.19 4.20
N LYS A 242 24.32 5.12 3.42
CA LYS A 242 23.36 5.03 2.28
C LYS A 242 21.92 5.01 2.75
N MET A 243 21.62 4.29 3.81
CA MET A 243 20.30 4.30 4.44
C MET A 243 19.90 5.69 4.91
N LEU A 244 20.77 6.39 5.64
CA LEU A 244 20.50 7.76 6.07
C LEU A 244 20.28 8.72 4.90
N ALA A 245 21.07 8.59 3.83
CA ALA A 245 20.89 9.38 2.61
C ALA A 245 19.52 9.12 1.96
N ARG A 246 19.07 7.83 1.92
CA ARG A 246 17.75 7.46 1.41
C ARG A 246 16.62 7.99 2.29
N GLN A 247 16.71 7.85 3.60
CA GLN A 247 15.70 8.41 4.52
C GLN A 247 15.54 9.92 4.33
N LYS A 248 16.66 10.65 4.25
CA LYS A 248 16.64 12.10 3.98
C LYS A 248 15.99 12.43 2.63
N PHE A 249 16.23 11.61 1.61
CA PHE A 249 15.59 11.78 0.30
C PHE A 249 14.08 11.55 0.40
N LEU A 250 13.63 10.45 1.02
CA LEU A 250 12.21 10.14 1.18
C LEU A 250 11.47 11.20 1.99
N TRP A 251 12.07 11.74 3.05
CA TRP A 251 11.50 12.84 3.83
C TRP A 251 11.33 14.11 2.99
N ARG A 252 12.35 14.48 2.20
CA ARG A 252 12.25 15.65 1.30
C ARG A 252 11.18 15.45 0.25
N TYR A 253 11.12 14.26 -0.35
CA TYR A 253 10.13 13.93 -1.36
C TYR A 253 8.71 13.95 -0.76
N GLY A 254 8.49 13.30 0.37
CA GLY A 254 7.21 13.31 1.08
C GLY A 254 6.77 14.70 1.51
N SER A 255 7.69 15.51 2.05
CA SER A 255 7.41 16.90 2.42
C SER A 255 7.02 17.76 1.20
N GLY A 256 7.72 17.58 0.07
CA GLY A 256 7.39 18.28 -1.18
C GLY A 256 6.01 17.90 -1.71
N LEU A 257 5.67 16.61 -1.68
CA LEU A 257 4.36 16.12 -2.11
C LEU A 257 3.23 16.63 -1.22
N SER A 258 3.45 16.66 0.11
CA SER A 258 2.49 17.20 1.07
C SER A 258 2.25 18.70 0.86
N ALA A 259 3.31 19.48 0.65
CA ALA A 259 3.20 20.91 0.37
C ALA A 259 2.45 21.18 -0.95
N ALA A 260 2.76 20.43 -2.02
CA ALA A 260 2.06 20.57 -3.29
C ALA A 260 0.56 20.19 -3.17
N ARG A 261 0.23 19.18 -2.37
CA ARG A 261 -1.16 18.80 -2.10
C ARG A 261 -1.90 19.89 -1.32
N GLU A 262 -1.27 20.46 -0.31
CA GLU A 262 -1.86 21.52 0.52
C GLU A 262 -2.12 22.78 -0.32
N GLN A 263 -1.15 23.16 -1.14
CA GLN A 263 -1.29 24.27 -2.09
C GLN A 263 -2.43 24.02 -3.07
N GLY A 264 -2.51 22.85 -3.69
CA GLY A 264 -3.58 22.51 -4.63
C GLY A 264 -4.96 22.48 -3.99
N LEU A 265 -5.08 22.04 -2.72
CA LEU A 265 -6.33 22.12 -1.97
C LEU A 265 -6.75 23.57 -1.67
N GLU A 266 -5.79 24.43 -1.31
CA GLU A 266 -6.06 25.84 -1.04
C GLU A 266 -6.48 26.59 -2.30
N GLU A 267 -5.77 26.38 -3.42
CA GLU A 267 -6.12 26.93 -4.72
C GLU A 267 -7.51 26.47 -5.17
N GLY A 268 -7.79 25.16 -5.13
CA GLY A 268 -9.10 24.62 -5.50
C GLY A 268 -10.24 25.12 -4.62
N ARG A 269 -10.00 25.33 -3.31
CA ARG A 269 -10.97 25.94 -2.39
C ARG A 269 -11.26 27.40 -2.74
N LYS A 270 -10.21 28.15 -3.09
CA LYS A 270 -10.33 29.57 -3.47
C LYS A 270 -11.12 29.71 -4.79
N GLU A 271 -10.74 28.94 -5.80
CA GLU A 271 -11.45 28.92 -7.10
C GLU A 271 -12.91 28.49 -6.95
N GLY A 272 -13.19 27.44 -6.17
CA GLY A 272 -14.56 27.00 -5.90
C GLY A 272 -15.39 28.02 -5.16
N LEU A 273 -14.79 28.79 -4.23
CA LEU A 273 -15.48 29.88 -3.53
C LEU A 273 -15.79 31.03 -4.47
N GLU A 274 -14.84 31.46 -5.30
CA GLU A 274 -15.03 32.54 -6.30
C GLU A 274 -16.16 32.18 -7.29
N GLN A 275 -16.11 30.96 -7.86
CA GLN A 275 -17.18 30.47 -8.76
C GLN A 275 -18.54 30.37 -8.06
N GLY A 276 -18.58 29.92 -6.82
CA GLY A 276 -19.80 29.81 -6.04
C GLY A 276 -20.43 31.22 -5.73
N ILE A 277 -19.58 32.20 -5.45
CA ILE A 277 -20.04 33.61 -5.25
C ILE A 277 -20.59 34.18 -6.55
N GLU A 278 -19.89 34.00 -7.67
CA GLU A 278 -20.32 34.50 -8.98
C GLU A 278 -21.66 33.88 -9.41
N GLN A 279 -21.79 32.56 -9.35
CA GLN A 279 -23.05 31.86 -9.67
C GLN A 279 -24.19 32.25 -8.72
N GLY A 280 -23.87 32.38 -7.43
CA GLY A 280 -24.86 32.81 -6.44
C GLY A 280 -25.35 34.24 -6.67
N LEU A 281 -24.45 35.15 -7.08
CA LEU A 281 -24.80 36.55 -7.41
C LEU A 281 -25.67 36.63 -8.67
N GLU A 282 -25.29 35.91 -9.74
CA GLU A 282 -26.08 35.86 -10.98
C GLU A 282 -27.49 35.30 -10.73
N ALA A 283 -27.57 34.18 -10.02
CA ALA A 283 -28.86 33.56 -9.67
C ALA A 283 -29.70 34.49 -8.78
N GLY A 284 -29.09 35.18 -7.80
CA GLY A 284 -29.77 36.14 -6.94
C GLY A 284 -30.29 37.35 -7.69
N ILE A 285 -29.53 37.92 -8.63
CA ILE A 285 -29.97 39.02 -9.51
C ILE A 285 -31.16 38.56 -10.38
N ALA A 286 -31.05 37.43 -11.05
CA ALA A 286 -32.11 36.90 -11.91
C ALA A 286 -33.41 36.65 -11.13
N GLN A 287 -33.29 36.06 -9.92
CA GLN A 287 -34.45 35.83 -9.04
C GLN A 287 -35.06 37.14 -8.54
N GLY A 288 -34.24 38.13 -8.15
CA GLY A 288 -34.68 39.44 -7.70
C GLY A 288 -35.40 40.19 -8.80
N GLU A 289 -34.89 40.19 -10.04
CA GLU A 289 -35.53 40.79 -11.20
C GLU A 289 -36.88 40.15 -11.53
N ALA A 290 -36.95 38.80 -11.49
CA ALA A 290 -38.17 38.07 -11.72
C ALA A 290 -39.25 38.38 -10.66
N SER A 291 -38.87 38.35 -9.38
CA SER A 291 -39.77 38.70 -8.28
C SER A 291 -40.25 40.15 -8.35
N GLY A 292 -39.34 41.10 -8.55
CA GLY A 292 -39.70 42.53 -8.67
C GLY A 292 -40.54 42.84 -9.91
N ARG A 293 -40.44 42.03 -10.99
CA ARG A 293 -41.35 42.15 -12.14
C ARG A 293 -42.73 41.66 -11.79
N ALA A 294 -42.83 40.47 -11.18
CA ALA A 294 -44.10 39.90 -10.76
C ALA A 294 -44.85 40.78 -9.76
N GLU A 295 -44.15 41.38 -8.78
CA GLU A 295 -44.74 42.33 -7.84
C GLU A 295 -45.32 43.58 -8.53
N ARG A 296 -44.57 44.17 -9.46
CA ARG A 296 -45.06 45.34 -10.25
C ARG A 296 -46.26 45.00 -11.15
N GLU A 297 -46.28 43.80 -11.73
CA GLU A 297 -47.42 43.29 -12.54
C GLU A 297 -48.68 43.16 -11.66
N ILE A 298 -48.54 42.65 -10.43
CA ILE A 298 -49.62 42.53 -9.45
C ILE A 298 -50.11 43.92 -8.99
N GLU A 299 -49.20 44.85 -8.67
CA GLU A 299 -49.53 46.19 -8.26
C GLU A 299 -50.27 46.97 -9.36
N MET A 300 -49.80 46.88 -10.62
CA MET A 300 -50.43 47.45 -11.78
C MET A 300 -51.82 46.84 -12.01
N ALA A 301 -51.96 45.51 -11.89
CA ALA A 301 -53.26 44.86 -12.01
C ALA A 301 -54.26 45.33 -10.94
N LYS A 302 -53.83 45.51 -9.68
CA LYS A 302 -54.64 46.02 -8.60
C LYS A 302 -55.06 47.42 -8.86
N ALA A 303 -54.19 48.31 -9.33
CA ALA A 303 -54.52 49.70 -9.68
C ALA A 303 -55.55 49.81 -10.79
N MET A 304 -55.32 49.05 -11.89
CA MET A 304 -56.25 49.01 -13.03
C MET A 304 -57.62 48.44 -12.63
N LYS A 305 -57.64 47.41 -11.78
CA LYS A 305 -58.89 46.82 -11.26
C LYS A 305 -59.69 47.82 -10.42
N SER A 306 -59.03 48.64 -9.58
CA SER A 306 -59.65 49.67 -8.76
C SER A 306 -60.24 50.79 -9.59
N GLU A 307 -59.72 51.07 -10.79
CA GLU A 307 -60.20 52.06 -11.74
C GLU A 307 -61.31 51.50 -12.66
N ASN A 308 -61.81 50.24 -12.44
CA ASN A 308 -62.79 49.52 -13.21
C ASN A 308 -62.39 49.28 -14.70
N GLU A 309 -61.11 49.11 -14.99
CA GLU A 309 -60.66 48.80 -16.32
C GLU A 309 -61.10 47.39 -16.72
N PRO A 310 -61.43 47.12 -18.03
CA PRO A 310 -61.80 45.83 -18.49
C PRO A 310 -60.72 44.74 -18.28
N VAL A 311 -61.07 43.52 -17.85
CA VAL A 311 -60.14 42.40 -17.54
C VAL A 311 -59.20 42.11 -18.71
N ASP A 312 -59.71 42.15 -19.96
CA ASP A 312 -58.87 41.89 -21.16
C ASP A 312 -57.76 42.95 -21.33
N LYS A 313 -58.03 44.18 -20.90
CA LYS A 313 -57.04 45.26 -20.89
C LYS A 313 -55.98 45.02 -19.78
N ILE A 314 -56.38 44.59 -18.60
CA ILE A 314 -55.48 44.25 -17.51
C ILE A 314 -54.55 43.07 -17.92
N ILE A 315 -55.09 42.02 -18.49
CA ILE A 315 -54.32 40.88 -19.04
C ILE A 315 -53.27 41.37 -20.03
N ARG A 316 -53.64 42.23 -20.96
CA ARG A 316 -52.71 42.72 -22.00
C ARG A 316 -51.52 43.52 -21.43
N TYR A 317 -51.73 44.30 -20.37
CA TYR A 317 -50.68 45.17 -19.77
C TYR A 317 -49.86 44.47 -18.72
N THR A 318 -50.41 43.48 -18.00
CA THR A 318 -49.74 42.84 -16.86
C THR A 318 -49.26 41.41 -17.17
N GLY A 319 -49.83 40.76 -18.22
CA GLY A 319 -49.53 39.38 -18.52
C GLY A 319 -50.16 38.38 -17.52
N LEU A 320 -50.90 38.83 -16.52
CA LEU A 320 -51.56 37.96 -15.53
C LEU A 320 -52.76 37.27 -16.13
N SER A 321 -53.04 36.04 -15.68
CA SER A 321 -54.25 35.32 -16.11
C SER A 321 -55.52 35.95 -15.54
N ALA A 322 -56.67 35.78 -16.22
CA ALA A 322 -57.99 36.26 -15.75
C ALA A 322 -58.28 35.77 -14.31
N GLU A 323 -57.98 34.50 -14.02
CA GLU A 323 -58.16 33.92 -12.69
C GLU A 323 -57.27 34.56 -11.61
N ALA A 324 -56.06 34.99 -11.97
CA ALA A 324 -55.15 35.71 -11.05
C ALA A 324 -55.68 37.11 -10.78
N ILE A 325 -56.23 37.81 -11.81
CA ILE A 325 -56.81 39.13 -11.68
C ILE A 325 -58.12 39.12 -10.84
N GLU A 326 -58.92 38.10 -10.97
CA GLU A 326 -60.12 37.92 -10.16
C GLU A 326 -59.84 37.83 -8.67
N LYS A 327 -58.73 37.16 -8.30
CA LYS A 327 -58.29 36.95 -6.91
C LYS A 327 -57.62 38.17 -6.27
N LEU A 328 -57.21 39.15 -7.03
CA LEU A 328 -56.65 40.41 -6.55
C LEU A 328 -57.78 41.39 -6.07
#